data_490beaf3f35c4907798d2520d0dd28b3
#
_entry.id   490beaf3f35c4907798d2520d0dd28b3
#
_cell.length_a   1.000
_cell.length_b   1.000
_cell.length_c   1.000
_cell.angle_alpha   90.00
_cell.angle_beta   90.00
_cell.angle_gamma   90.00
#
_symmetry.space_group_name_H-M   'P 1'
#
loop_
_entity.id
_entity.type
_entity.pdbx_description
1 polymer ?
#
loop_
_entity_poly.entity_id
_entity_poly.type
_entity_poly.pdbx_seq_one_letter_code
_entity_poly.pdbx_strand_id
1 'polypeptide(L)'
;LSLETIDSDIHTTNNGQFALNTFICKHKILGGNLIQRDFQNIEQKIIHAIPAGDSKKAIKVKSKNKKLFKYPTRVHISSTTKKDASLVTLETLDQPNLLSKVANIFLNQGISIDSARITTLGEKVEDNFKVIDERTKSCISLKKTNQLKNKLKSL
;
A
#
# COMPACT_ATOMS: atom_id res chain seq x y z
N LEU A 1 -5.50 16.12 3.59
CA LEU A 1 -5.40 16.15 2.12
C LEU A 1 -6.47 15.24 1.52
N SER A 2 -7.32 15.77 0.65
CA SER A 2 -8.35 14.98 -0.06
C SER A 2 -7.77 14.44 -1.38
N LEU A 3 -6.62 13.78 -1.29
CA LEU A 3 -5.98 13.13 -2.43
C LEU A 3 -6.42 11.67 -2.54
N GLU A 4 -6.63 11.23 -3.75
CA GLU A 4 -6.88 9.84 -4.12
C GLU A 4 -5.73 9.37 -5.01
N THR A 5 -5.05 8.32 -4.58
CA THR A 5 -3.99 7.71 -5.36
C THR A 5 -4.60 6.90 -6.50
N ILE A 6 -4.15 7.18 -7.72
CA ILE A 6 -4.56 6.46 -8.94
C ILE A 6 -3.53 5.37 -9.25
N ASP A 7 -2.26 5.74 -9.16
CA ASP A 7 -1.14 4.86 -9.44
C ASP A 7 0.02 5.20 -8.50
N SER A 8 0.82 4.22 -8.12
CA SER A 8 2.05 4.48 -7.39
C SER A 8 3.09 3.38 -7.58
N ASP A 9 4.34 3.81 -7.66
CA ASP A 9 5.51 2.96 -7.65
C ASP A 9 6.30 3.21 -6.36
N ILE A 10 6.59 2.14 -5.66
CA ILE A 10 7.40 2.13 -4.44
C ILE A 10 8.65 1.30 -4.71
N HIS A 11 9.81 1.86 -4.42
CA HIS A 11 11.08 1.18 -4.59
C HIS A 11 12.00 1.43 -3.42
N THR A 12 12.49 0.37 -2.81
CA THR A 12 13.48 0.43 -1.73
C THR A 12 14.86 0.07 -2.29
N THR A 13 15.89 0.84 -1.97
CA THR A 13 17.26 0.56 -2.41
C THR A 13 17.77 -0.76 -1.82
N ASN A 14 18.71 -1.41 -2.54
CA ASN A 14 19.23 -2.74 -2.17
C ASN A 14 19.80 -2.82 -0.76
N ASN A 15 20.30 -1.70 -0.23
CA ASN A 15 20.80 -1.61 1.15
C ASN A 15 19.72 -1.23 2.18
N GLY A 16 18.49 -0.99 1.74
CA GLY A 16 17.37 -0.62 2.59
C GLY A 16 17.45 0.79 3.22
N GLN A 17 18.44 1.61 2.82
CA GLN A 17 18.67 2.93 3.42
C GLN A 17 17.75 4.01 2.88
N PHE A 18 17.29 3.86 1.65
CA PHE A 18 16.43 4.83 0.99
C PHE A 18 15.23 4.15 0.35
N ALA A 19 14.12 4.89 0.30
CA ALA A 19 12.94 4.53 -0.45
C ALA A 19 12.59 5.67 -1.42
N LEU A 20 12.33 5.33 -2.67
CA LEU A 20 11.79 6.24 -3.68
C LEU A 20 10.33 5.87 -3.93
N ASN A 21 9.43 6.78 -3.62
CA ASN A 21 8.01 6.57 -3.79
C ASN A 21 7.43 7.60 -4.74
N THR A 22 6.83 7.15 -5.82
CA THR A 22 6.12 8.00 -6.79
C THR A 22 4.63 7.75 -6.66
N PHE A 23 3.84 8.83 -6.53
CA PHE A 23 2.38 8.74 -6.45
C PHE A 23 1.75 9.63 -7.50
N ILE A 24 0.84 9.06 -8.28
CA ILE A 24 -0.06 9.81 -9.16
C ILE A 24 -1.39 9.94 -8.42
N CYS A 25 -1.76 11.18 -8.12
CA CYS A 25 -2.95 11.47 -7.31
C CYS A 25 -3.87 12.45 -8.01
N LYS A 26 -5.18 12.32 -7.75
CA LYS A 26 -6.17 13.33 -8.08
C LYS A 26 -6.78 13.95 -6.82
N HIS A 27 -7.22 15.20 -6.92
CA HIS A 27 -7.92 15.85 -5.81
C HIS A 27 -9.41 15.48 -5.85
N LYS A 28 -9.93 14.91 -4.74
CA LYS A 28 -11.31 14.38 -4.68
C LYS A 28 -12.41 15.43 -4.86
N ILE A 29 -12.16 16.68 -4.48
CA ILE A 29 -13.19 17.72 -4.39
C ILE A 29 -13.11 18.68 -5.58
N LEU A 30 -11.90 19.06 -6.00
CA LEU A 30 -11.72 20.15 -6.98
C LEU A 30 -11.70 19.67 -8.43
N GLY A 31 -11.51 18.38 -8.70
CA GLY A 31 -11.45 17.81 -10.05
C GLY A 31 -10.44 18.49 -10.98
N GLY A 32 -9.68 19.45 -10.46
CA GLY A 32 -8.79 20.35 -11.18
C GLY A 32 -7.33 20.20 -10.78
N ASN A 33 -6.47 20.95 -11.48
CA ASN A 33 -5.04 20.98 -11.21
C ASN A 33 -4.75 21.58 -9.83
N LEU A 34 -3.84 20.94 -9.10
CA LEU A 34 -3.30 21.49 -7.87
C LEU A 34 -2.49 22.75 -8.18
N ILE A 35 -2.64 23.78 -7.36
CA ILE A 35 -1.82 25.00 -7.43
C ILE A 35 -0.57 24.86 -6.57
N GLN A 36 0.42 25.72 -6.78
CA GLN A 36 1.71 25.65 -6.09
C GLN A 36 1.59 25.63 -4.56
N ARG A 37 0.64 26.36 -3.99
CA ARG A 37 0.39 26.37 -2.54
C ARG A 37 -0.07 25.00 -2.02
N ASP A 38 -0.78 24.23 -2.83
CA ASP A 38 -1.25 22.89 -2.45
C ASP A 38 -0.06 21.92 -2.39
N PHE A 39 0.88 22.01 -3.32
CA PHE A 39 2.12 21.22 -3.30
C PHE A 39 2.96 21.51 -2.06
N GLN A 40 3.17 22.78 -1.71
CA GLN A 40 3.89 23.16 -0.50
C GLN A 40 3.21 22.61 0.77
N ASN A 41 1.89 22.65 0.84
CA ASN A 41 1.14 22.11 1.97
C ASN A 41 1.24 20.57 2.05
N ILE A 42 1.24 19.88 0.90
CA ILE A 42 1.45 18.43 0.81
C ILE A 42 2.84 18.07 1.32
N GLU A 43 3.87 18.75 0.80
CA GLU A 43 5.27 18.55 1.18
C GLU A 43 5.48 18.71 2.69
N GLN A 44 5.03 19.82 3.27
CA GLN A 44 5.14 20.06 4.70
C GLN A 44 4.48 18.96 5.54
N LYS A 45 3.29 18.49 5.15
CA LYS A 45 2.60 17.40 5.83
C LYS A 45 3.34 16.07 5.75
N ILE A 46 3.96 15.77 4.60
CA ILE A 46 4.79 14.57 4.43
C ILE A 46 6.03 14.66 5.32
N ILE A 47 6.77 15.78 5.25
CA ILE A 47 7.98 16.01 6.05
C ILE A 47 7.69 15.86 7.56
N HIS A 48 6.57 16.39 8.04
CA HIS A 48 6.18 16.27 9.45
C HIS A 48 5.71 14.86 9.84
N ALA A 49 5.15 14.09 8.91
CA ALA A 49 4.63 12.76 9.20
C ALA A 49 5.74 11.67 9.28
N ILE A 50 6.80 11.80 8.47
CA ILE A 50 7.87 10.81 8.37
C ILE A 50 8.62 10.62 9.71
N PRO A 51 9.11 11.66 10.40
CA PRO A 51 9.88 11.50 11.65
C PRO A 51 9.04 10.96 12.81
N ALA A 52 7.74 11.21 12.81
CA ALA A 52 6.86 10.83 13.90
C ALA A 52 6.62 9.31 13.99
N GLY A 53 6.97 8.54 12.95
CA GLY A 53 6.70 7.10 12.89
C GLY A 53 5.21 6.77 13.08
N ASP A 54 4.34 7.78 12.87
CA ASP A 54 2.94 7.77 13.27
C ASP A 54 2.07 7.03 12.25
N SER A 55 2.41 5.74 12.01
CA SER A 55 1.56 4.82 11.25
C SER A 55 0.19 4.59 11.90
N LYS A 56 -0.03 5.14 13.10
CA LYS A 56 -1.20 4.86 13.95
C LYS A 56 -2.41 5.76 13.70
N LYS A 57 -2.27 6.88 13.00
CA LYS A 57 -3.40 7.77 12.71
C LYS A 57 -3.89 7.62 11.27
N ALA A 58 -4.33 6.41 10.89
CA ALA A 58 -5.20 6.30 9.73
C ALA A 58 -6.45 7.16 10.01
N ILE A 59 -6.62 8.25 9.26
CA ILE A 59 -7.79 9.11 9.35
C ILE A 59 -9.01 8.22 9.09
N LYS A 60 -9.92 8.14 10.07
CA LYS A 60 -11.19 7.43 9.92
C LYS A 60 -12.06 8.16 8.91
N VAL A 61 -11.86 7.88 7.63
CA VAL A 61 -12.75 8.35 6.58
C VAL A 61 -13.99 7.46 6.63
N LYS A 62 -15.14 8.04 7.00
CA LYS A 62 -16.42 7.34 6.92
C LYS A 62 -16.71 7.06 5.45
N SER A 63 -16.72 5.80 5.05
CA SER A 63 -17.19 5.39 3.73
C SER A 63 -18.69 5.74 3.65
N LYS A 64 -19.05 6.66 2.74
CA LYS A 64 -20.44 7.05 2.50
C LYS A 64 -21.17 6.11 1.55
N ASN A 65 -20.48 5.19 0.91
CA ASN A 65 -21.09 4.31 -0.09
C ASN A 65 -21.31 2.92 0.49
N LYS A 66 -22.56 2.53 0.65
CA LYS A 66 -22.93 1.11 0.75
C LYS A 66 -22.49 0.46 -0.57
N LYS A 67 -21.51 -0.44 -0.51
CA LYS A 67 -21.04 -1.18 -1.68
C LYS A 67 -22.21 -1.98 -2.26
N LEU A 68 -22.69 -1.55 -3.41
CA LEU A 68 -23.76 -2.26 -4.18
C LEU A 68 -23.26 -3.61 -4.72
N PHE A 69 -21.96 -3.78 -4.88
CA PHE A 69 -21.34 -4.99 -5.40
C PHE A 69 -20.40 -5.60 -4.37
N LYS A 70 -20.56 -6.90 -4.12
CA LYS A 70 -19.62 -7.69 -3.33
C LYS A 70 -18.57 -8.26 -4.30
N TYR A 71 -17.38 -7.65 -4.31
CA TYR A 71 -16.23 -8.23 -5.00
C TYR A 71 -15.37 -8.95 -3.95
N PRO A 72 -15.14 -10.26 -4.10
CA PRO A 72 -14.34 -10.99 -3.13
C PRO A 72 -12.87 -10.55 -3.22
N THR A 73 -12.26 -10.26 -2.08
CA THR A 73 -10.82 -10.00 -2.02
C THR A 73 -10.04 -11.25 -2.41
N ARG A 74 -9.22 -11.14 -3.45
CA ARG A 74 -8.34 -12.20 -3.93
C ARG A 74 -6.91 -11.87 -3.55
N VAL A 75 -6.20 -12.88 -3.05
CA VAL A 75 -4.80 -12.76 -2.67
C VAL A 75 -4.02 -13.92 -3.28
N HIS A 76 -3.05 -13.60 -4.12
CA HIS A 76 -2.09 -14.56 -4.64
C HIS A 76 -0.71 -14.27 -4.04
N ILE A 77 -0.03 -15.31 -3.59
CA ILE A 77 1.32 -15.17 -3.03
C ILE A 77 2.19 -16.29 -3.63
N SER A 78 3.31 -15.90 -4.21
CA SER A 78 4.32 -16.81 -4.78
C SER A 78 5.71 -16.37 -4.37
N SER A 79 6.69 -17.26 -4.48
CA SER A 79 8.10 -16.90 -4.32
C SER A 79 8.70 -16.54 -5.67
N THR A 80 9.69 -15.64 -5.67
CA THR A 80 10.53 -15.42 -6.85
C THR A 80 11.32 -16.68 -7.22
N THR A 81 11.78 -16.76 -8.46
CA THR A 81 12.59 -17.91 -8.93
C THR A 81 13.84 -18.12 -8.08
N LYS A 82 14.48 -17.06 -7.64
CA LYS A 82 15.68 -17.10 -6.77
C LYS A 82 15.36 -17.30 -5.29
N LYS A 83 14.06 -17.29 -4.90
CA LYS A 83 13.59 -17.34 -3.52
C LYS A 83 14.15 -16.23 -2.62
N ASP A 84 14.60 -15.14 -3.19
CA ASP A 84 15.08 -13.94 -2.50
C ASP A 84 13.94 -13.06 -2.01
N ALA A 85 12.76 -13.19 -2.62
CA ALA A 85 11.57 -12.42 -2.25
C ALA A 85 10.29 -13.22 -2.49
N SER A 86 9.18 -12.68 -2.02
CA SER A 86 7.83 -13.15 -2.36
C SER A 86 7.08 -12.07 -3.13
N LEU A 87 6.25 -12.51 -4.08
CA LEU A 87 5.33 -11.66 -4.83
C LEU A 87 3.94 -11.82 -4.23
N VAL A 88 3.33 -10.71 -3.86
CA VAL A 88 1.97 -10.65 -3.30
C VAL A 88 1.11 -9.81 -4.24
N THR A 89 0.08 -10.42 -4.83
CA THR A 89 -0.94 -9.72 -5.61
C THR A 89 -2.22 -9.65 -4.79
N LEU A 90 -2.76 -8.47 -4.64
CA LEU A 90 -4.01 -8.17 -3.94
C LEU A 90 -5.00 -7.55 -4.91
N GLU A 91 -6.10 -8.24 -5.18
CA GLU A 91 -7.25 -7.72 -5.93
C GLU A 91 -8.42 -7.50 -4.96
N THR A 92 -8.93 -6.28 -4.88
CA THR A 92 -10.07 -5.95 -4.01
C THR A 92 -10.80 -4.72 -4.52
N LEU A 93 -11.91 -4.36 -3.87
CA LEU A 93 -12.54 -3.05 -4.10
C LEU A 93 -11.73 -1.95 -3.40
N ASP A 94 -11.63 -0.79 -4.07
CA ASP A 94 -11.04 0.38 -3.45
C ASP A 94 -11.82 0.77 -2.18
N GLN A 95 -11.10 1.05 -1.14
CA GLN A 95 -11.64 1.47 0.13
C GLN A 95 -10.72 2.48 0.82
N PRO A 96 -11.29 3.37 1.64
CA PRO A 96 -10.48 4.35 2.37
C PRO A 96 -9.37 3.69 3.18
N ASN A 97 -8.16 4.21 3.05
CA ASN A 97 -6.96 3.75 3.75
C ASN A 97 -6.53 2.31 3.45
N LEU A 98 -6.90 1.73 2.28
CA LEU A 98 -6.55 0.36 1.91
C LEU A 98 -5.04 0.15 1.98
N LEU A 99 -4.25 1.00 1.31
CA LEU A 99 -2.79 0.90 1.29
C LEU A 99 -2.18 0.97 2.69
N SER A 100 -2.69 1.85 3.55
CA SER A 100 -2.26 1.96 4.95
C SER A 100 -2.57 0.68 5.75
N LYS A 101 -3.73 0.06 5.53
CA LYS A 101 -4.09 -1.20 6.18
C LYS A 101 -3.17 -2.33 5.73
N VAL A 102 -2.90 -2.42 4.42
CA VAL A 102 -1.99 -3.42 3.85
C VAL A 102 -0.59 -3.25 4.41
N ALA A 103 -0.04 -2.02 4.42
CA ALA A 103 1.27 -1.72 4.98
C ALA A 103 1.37 -2.11 6.48
N ASN A 104 0.33 -1.83 7.27
CA ASN A 104 0.28 -2.23 8.67
C ASN A 104 0.24 -3.76 8.85
N ILE A 105 -0.45 -4.49 7.95
CA ILE A 105 -0.44 -5.96 7.97
C ILE A 105 0.97 -6.49 7.72
N PHE A 106 1.69 -5.95 6.74
CA PHE A 106 3.07 -6.34 6.46
C PHE A 106 3.99 -6.05 7.64
N LEU A 107 3.96 -4.81 8.14
CA LEU A 107 4.77 -4.38 9.29
C LEU A 107 4.56 -5.28 10.51
N ASN A 108 3.30 -5.58 10.86
CA ASN A 108 2.97 -6.42 12.02
C ASN A 108 3.39 -7.89 11.87
N GLN A 109 3.79 -8.31 10.68
CA GLN A 109 4.32 -9.65 10.41
C GLN A 109 5.84 -9.67 10.19
N GLY A 110 6.52 -8.53 10.35
CA GLY A 110 7.94 -8.41 10.06
C GLY A 110 8.24 -8.69 8.59
N ILE A 111 7.46 -8.05 7.71
CA ILE A 111 7.59 -8.13 6.26
C ILE A 111 7.90 -6.75 5.74
N SER A 112 9.00 -6.60 5.02
CA SER A 112 9.41 -5.37 4.34
C SER A 112 8.97 -5.37 2.90
N ILE A 113 8.56 -4.21 2.39
CA ILE A 113 8.27 -3.99 0.98
C ILE A 113 9.58 -3.63 0.27
N ASP A 114 10.00 -4.45 -0.68
CA ASP A 114 11.13 -4.16 -1.58
C ASP A 114 10.70 -3.23 -2.72
N SER A 115 9.59 -3.59 -3.36
CA SER A 115 8.92 -2.73 -4.34
C SER A 115 7.41 -2.99 -4.35
N ALA A 116 6.65 -2.01 -4.81
CA ALA A 116 5.22 -2.18 -5.00
C ALA A 116 4.74 -1.36 -6.19
N ARG A 117 3.75 -1.90 -6.89
CA ARG A 117 2.96 -1.20 -7.89
C ARG A 117 1.50 -1.24 -7.47
N ILE A 118 0.92 -0.07 -7.32
CA ILE A 118 -0.46 0.14 -6.89
C ILE A 118 -1.23 0.68 -8.08
N THR A 119 -2.32 0.01 -8.47
CA THR A 119 -3.11 0.40 -9.63
C THR A 119 -4.59 0.40 -9.29
N THR A 120 -5.24 1.54 -9.43
CA THR A 120 -6.69 1.68 -9.23
C THR A 120 -7.40 1.76 -10.59
N LEU A 121 -8.27 0.79 -10.86
CA LEU A 121 -9.07 0.68 -12.08
C LEU A 121 -10.57 0.87 -11.73
N GLY A 122 -11.01 2.11 -11.69
CA GLY A 122 -12.35 2.47 -11.24
C GLY A 122 -12.57 2.15 -9.76
N GLU A 123 -13.47 1.20 -9.46
CA GLU A 123 -13.72 0.73 -8.09
C GLU A 123 -12.85 -0.47 -7.68
N LYS A 124 -12.03 -1.00 -8.57
CA LYS A 124 -11.13 -2.14 -8.33
C LYS A 124 -9.70 -1.66 -8.13
N VAL A 125 -9.03 -2.34 -7.25
CA VAL A 125 -7.59 -2.17 -7.01
C VAL A 125 -6.90 -3.48 -7.34
N GLU A 126 -5.78 -3.39 -8.03
CA GLU A 126 -4.83 -4.46 -8.25
C GLU A 126 -3.45 -4.00 -7.78
N ASP A 127 -3.08 -4.44 -6.60
CA ASP A 127 -1.82 -4.06 -5.97
C ASP A 127 -0.83 -5.23 -6.01
N ASN A 128 0.35 -4.96 -6.52
CA ASN A 128 1.43 -5.93 -6.64
C ASN A 128 2.60 -5.50 -5.74
N PHE A 129 2.97 -6.36 -4.79
CA PHE A 129 4.06 -6.12 -3.86
C PHE A 129 5.15 -7.17 -4.03
N LYS A 130 6.41 -6.74 -4.13
CA LYS A 130 7.56 -7.60 -3.89
C LYS A 130 8.00 -7.39 -2.45
N VAL A 131 7.99 -8.44 -1.66
CA VAL A 131 8.21 -8.37 -0.22
C VAL A 131 9.26 -9.38 0.25
N ILE A 132 9.94 -9.04 1.33
CA ILE A 132 10.94 -9.88 1.99
C ILE A 132 10.63 -10.03 3.48
N ASP A 133 10.94 -11.19 4.02
CA ASP A 133 10.92 -11.42 5.47
C ASP A 133 12.09 -10.64 6.10
N GLU A 134 11.79 -9.73 7.03
CA GLU A 134 12.81 -8.86 7.66
C GLU A 134 13.89 -9.64 8.39
N ARG A 135 13.53 -10.79 8.96
CA ARG A 135 14.45 -11.61 9.73
C ARG A 135 15.39 -12.44 8.86
N THR A 136 14.86 -13.06 7.80
CA THR A 136 15.64 -13.98 6.94
C THR A 136 16.23 -13.31 5.71
N LYS A 137 15.78 -12.07 5.39
CA LYS A 137 16.15 -11.32 4.18
C LYS A 137 15.93 -12.13 2.89
N SER A 138 14.88 -12.93 2.88
CA SER A 138 14.51 -13.82 1.77
C SER A 138 12.98 -13.92 1.63
N CYS A 139 12.50 -14.84 0.80
CA CYS A 139 11.06 -15.06 0.66
C CYS A 139 10.41 -15.45 2.01
N ILE A 140 9.13 -15.08 2.17
CA ILE A 140 8.36 -15.41 3.37
C ILE A 140 8.11 -16.92 3.46
N SER A 141 8.14 -17.47 4.67
CA SER A 141 7.88 -18.89 4.91
C SER A 141 6.43 -19.26 4.61
N LEU A 142 6.16 -20.55 4.35
CA LEU A 142 4.81 -21.06 4.09
C LEU A 142 3.83 -20.70 5.23
N LYS A 143 4.28 -20.78 6.49
CA LYS A 143 3.47 -20.40 7.66
C LYS A 143 3.07 -18.92 7.60
N LYS A 144 4.02 -18.01 7.34
CA LYS A 144 3.74 -16.58 7.20
C LYS A 144 2.87 -16.30 5.98
N THR A 145 3.08 -16.99 4.86
CA THR A 145 2.24 -16.89 3.66
C THR A 145 0.78 -17.12 3.97
N ASN A 146 0.45 -18.20 4.70
CA ASN A 146 -0.92 -18.53 5.08
C ASN A 146 -1.52 -17.47 6.01
N GLN A 147 -0.75 -17.01 7.00
CA GLN A 147 -1.18 -15.96 7.93
C GLN A 147 -1.44 -14.64 7.22
N LEU A 148 -0.52 -14.24 6.32
CA LEU A 148 -0.64 -13.04 5.51
C LEU A 148 -1.87 -13.09 4.62
N LYS A 149 -2.06 -14.21 3.90
CA LYS A 149 -3.20 -14.41 3.01
C LYS A 149 -4.53 -14.27 3.75
N ASN A 150 -4.65 -14.84 4.94
CA ASN A 150 -5.87 -14.74 5.74
C ASN A 150 -6.13 -13.29 6.20
N LYS A 151 -5.11 -12.58 6.65
CA LYS A 151 -5.24 -11.18 7.09
C LYS A 151 -5.59 -10.24 5.93
N LEU A 152 -4.99 -10.41 4.76
CA LEU A 152 -5.31 -9.61 3.57
C LEU A 152 -6.72 -9.89 3.05
N LYS A 153 -7.19 -11.13 3.14
CA LYS A 153 -8.58 -11.48 2.76
C LYS A 153 -9.64 -10.90 3.69
N SER A 154 -9.26 -10.51 4.91
CA SER A 154 -10.17 -9.90 5.89
C SER A 154 -10.29 -8.38 5.77
N LEU A 155 -9.62 -7.75 4.80
CA LEU A 155 -9.73 -6.32 4.48
C LEU A 155 -11.09 -6.01 3.87
#